data_d7929ddfd2563f3a4ba10f28b58f3ef6
#
_entry.id   d7929ddfd2563f3a4ba10f28b58f3ef6
#
_cell.length_a   1.000
_cell.length_b   1.000
_cell.length_c   1.000
_cell.angle_alpha   90.00
_cell.angle_beta   90.00
_cell.angle_gamma   90.00
#
_symmetry.space_group_name_H-M   'P 1'
#
loop_
_entity.id
_entity.type
_entity.pdbx_description
1 polymer ?
#
loop_
_entity_poly.entity_id
_entity_poly.type
_entity_poly.pdbx_seq_one_letter_code
_entity_poly.pdbx_strand_id
1 'polypeptide(L)'
;VAIKRFLTQVQRHDLAAYTALPEELRRRYEPAQARLFADAKDAEARARCRQQAAEDLRFVIDHCADHADLANRSTYKALVTIFGQQCVLSGGKVVVKAKTGGDCVQNPSDPEATYDGKKGQGYQVQIAETCVPGNDVQLITAAQPQTASESDAHAVTPMLDQLEQAGRLPEELLADTAYTGDENVQAAAARDVDLVGPVPGRTPEVSPETLTVDDFARDERTGMIDACPAGHAPTSCTRDAE
;
A
#
# COMPACT_ATOMS: atom_id res chain seq x y z
N VAL A 1 9.83 -11.56 11.78
CA VAL A 1 8.86 -12.67 11.49
C VAL A 1 9.36 -13.50 10.31
N ALA A 2 9.64 -12.91 9.12
CA ALA A 2 10.03 -13.65 7.91
C ALA A 2 11.25 -14.55 8.12
N ILE A 3 12.36 -13.99 8.61
CA ILE A 3 13.60 -14.75 8.89
C ILE A 3 13.31 -15.91 9.82
N LYS A 4 12.63 -15.67 10.94
CA LYS A 4 12.27 -16.74 11.90
C LYS A 4 11.49 -17.85 11.22
N ARG A 5 10.48 -17.52 10.41
CA ARG A 5 9.67 -18.51 9.70
C ARG A 5 10.51 -19.37 8.75
N PHE A 6 11.38 -18.73 7.98
CA PHE A 6 12.30 -19.43 7.09
C PHE A 6 13.26 -20.34 7.87
N LEU A 7 13.93 -19.82 8.90
CA LEU A 7 14.86 -20.60 9.74
C LEU A 7 14.18 -21.80 10.41
N THR A 8 12.91 -21.67 10.85
CA THR A 8 12.14 -22.79 11.37
C THR A 8 11.90 -23.88 10.31
N GLN A 9 11.69 -23.49 9.06
CA GLN A 9 11.57 -24.46 7.97
C GLN A 9 12.90 -25.12 7.65
N VAL A 10 13.99 -24.35 7.59
CA VAL A 10 15.34 -24.90 7.37
C VAL A 10 15.67 -25.91 8.47
N GLN A 11 15.44 -25.57 9.74
CA GLN A 11 15.68 -26.49 10.87
C GLN A 11 14.93 -27.81 10.75
N ARG A 12 13.69 -27.79 10.24
CA ARG A 12 12.85 -28.98 10.08
C ARG A 12 13.26 -29.88 8.91
N HIS A 13 13.73 -29.29 7.83
CA HIS A 13 13.92 -29.99 6.56
C HIS A 13 15.37 -30.21 6.19
N ASP A 14 16.28 -29.39 6.73
CA ASP A 14 17.71 -29.49 6.52
C ASP A 14 18.46 -29.02 7.77
N LEU A 15 18.60 -29.91 8.74
CA LEU A 15 19.28 -29.61 9.99
C LEU A 15 20.77 -29.26 9.76
N ALA A 16 21.41 -29.84 8.73
CA ALA A 16 22.79 -29.57 8.42
C ALA A 16 22.96 -28.10 7.94
N ALA A 17 22.12 -27.65 7.00
CA ALA A 17 22.11 -26.27 6.55
C ALA A 17 21.77 -25.30 7.73
N TYR A 18 20.85 -25.68 8.59
CA TYR A 18 20.53 -24.88 9.78
C TYR A 18 21.71 -24.74 10.73
N THR A 19 22.43 -25.84 11.03
CA THR A 19 23.56 -25.81 11.96
C THR A 19 24.79 -25.13 11.38
N ALA A 20 24.93 -25.06 10.05
CA ALA A 20 25.98 -24.32 9.36
C ALA A 20 25.83 -22.79 9.50
N LEU A 21 24.63 -22.30 9.82
CA LEU A 21 24.42 -20.87 10.09
C LEU A 21 25.10 -20.46 11.40
N PRO A 22 25.61 -19.20 11.51
CA PRO A 22 26.22 -18.68 12.74
C PRO A 22 25.27 -18.85 13.96
N GLU A 23 25.83 -19.29 15.08
CA GLU A 23 25.07 -19.54 16.31
C GLU A 23 24.33 -18.28 16.78
N GLU A 24 25.02 -17.12 16.75
CA GLU A 24 24.42 -15.85 17.15
C GLU A 24 23.20 -15.47 16.31
N LEU A 25 23.25 -15.74 14.99
CA LEU A 25 22.11 -15.52 14.11
C LEU A 25 20.96 -16.45 14.50
N ARG A 26 21.21 -17.75 14.67
CA ARG A 26 20.19 -18.73 15.06
C ARG A 26 19.52 -18.34 16.37
N ARG A 27 20.31 -18.04 17.42
CA ARG A 27 19.83 -17.62 18.75
C ARG A 27 18.97 -16.37 18.69
N ARG A 28 19.29 -15.39 17.84
CA ARG A 28 18.55 -14.14 17.69
C ARG A 28 17.09 -14.35 17.27
N TYR A 29 16.83 -15.42 16.52
CA TYR A 29 15.47 -15.74 16.01
C TYR A 29 14.78 -16.88 16.78
N GLU A 30 15.36 -17.40 17.85
CA GLU A 30 14.68 -18.30 18.75
C GLU A 30 13.49 -17.64 19.47
N PRO A 31 12.45 -18.40 19.88
CA PRO A 31 11.25 -17.85 20.48
C PRO A 31 11.48 -16.94 21.68
N ALA A 32 12.46 -17.29 22.52
CA ALA A 32 12.81 -16.53 23.73
C ALA A 32 13.43 -15.15 23.40
N GLN A 33 14.20 -15.06 22.32
CA GLN A 33 14.93 -13.87 21.90
C GLN A 33 14.14 -12.98 20.94
N ALA A 34 13.19 -13.55 20.20
CA ALA A 34 12.38 -12.80 19.23
C ALA A 34 11.54 -11.66 19.86
N ARG A 35 11.33 -11.69 21.17
CA ARG A 35 10.69 -10.61 21.93
C ARG A 35 11.56 -9.37 22.06
N LEU A 36 12.87 -9.48 21.96
CA LEU A 36 13.79 -8.32 22.08
C LEU A 36 13.55 -7.26 21.00
N PHE A 37 13.09 -7.66 19.81
CA PHE A 37 12.72 -6.71 18.75
C PHE A 37 11.42 -5.96 19.07
N ALA A 38 10.50 -6.59 19.79
CA ALA A 38 9.23 -5.97 20.19
C ALA A 38 9.42 -5.00 21.38
N ASP A 39 10.44 -5.23 22.20
CA ASP A 39 10.68 -4.49 23.45
C ASP A 39 11.62 -3.28 23.27
N ALA A 40 12.06 -2.98 22.05
CA ALA A 40 12.88 -1.80 21.76
C ALA A 40 12.06 -0.51 22.00
N LYS A 41 12.23 0.09 23.18
CA LYS A 41 11.38 1.17 23.70
C LYS A 41 11.66 2.52 23.03
N ASP A 42 12.89 2.77 22.60
CA ASP A 42 13.30 4.03 22.00
C ASP A 42 13.54 3.91 20.48
N ALA A 43 13.57 5.07 19.78
CA ALA A 43 13.73 5.13 18.34
C ALA A 43 15.09 4.59 17.86
N GLU A 44 16.15 4.82 18.63
CA GLU A 44 17.50 4.37 18.29
C GLU A 44 17.61 2.84 18.43
N ALA A 45 17.09 2.26 19.51
CA ALA A 45 17.06 0.82 19.70
C ALA A 45 16.28 0.14 18.56
N ARG A 46 15.13 0.71 18.18
CA ARG A 46 14.35 0.22 17.01
C ARG A 46 15.14 0.32 15.71
N ALA A 47 15.87 1.40 15.50
CA ALA A 47 16.70 1.58 14.30
C ALA A 47 17.84 0.54 14.24
N ARG A 48 18.55 0.34 15.37
CA ARG A 48 19.60 -0.71 15.49
C ARG A 48 19.03 -2.10 15.23
N CYS A 49 17.88 -2.43 15.81
CA CYS A 49 17.22 -3.72 15.57
C CYS A 49 16.84 -3.91 14.10
N ARG A 50 16.28 -2.88 13.45
CA ARG A 50 15.95 -2.96 12.02
C ARG A 50 17.19 -3.15 11.16
N GLN A 51 18.26 -2.42 11.43
CA GLN A 51 19.52 -2.54 10.71
C GLN A 51 20.10 -3.96 10.85
N GLN A 52 20.15 -4.49 12.08
CA GLN A 52 20.61 -5.86 12.32
C GLN A 52 19.75 -6.89 11.60
N ALA A 53 18.42 -6.72 11.61
CA ALA A 53 17.53 -7.62 10.90
C ALA A 53 17.73 -7.56 9.37
N ALA A 54 18.06 -6.39 8.83
CA ALA A 54 18.35 -6.24 7.40
C ALA A 54 19.68 -6.93 7.01
N GLU A 55 20.69 -6.83 7.85
CA GLU A 55 21.97 -7.53 7.67
C GLU A 55 21.81 -9.05 7.77
N ASP A 56 21.08 -9.51 8.78
CA ASP A 56 20.75 -10.94 8.94
C ASP A 56 19.95 -11.46 7.74
N LEU A 57 19.00 -10.67 7.24
CA LEU A 57 18.19 -11.00 6.08
C LEU A 57 19.06 -11.19 4.85
N ARG A 58 19.97 -10.26 4.59
CA ARG A 58 20.93 -10.36 3.50
C ARG A 58 21.81 -11.59 3.63
N PHE A 59 22.39 -11.80 4.83
CA PHE A 59 23.24 -12.95 5.11
C PHE A 59 22.52 -14.28 4.82
N VAL A 60 21.28 -14.44 5.30
CA VAL A 60 20.49 -15.66 5.09
C VAL A 60 20.17 -15.87 3.60
N ILE A 61 19.84 -14.81 2.88
CA ILE A 61 19.59 -14.88 1.43
C ILE A 61 20.84 -15.39 0.72
N ASP A 62 22.01 -14.77 0.96
CA ASP A 62 23.26 -15.13 0.29
C ASP A 62 23.71 -16.55 0.65
N HIS A 63 23.61 -16.91 1.93
CA HIS A 63 24.03 -18.23 2.41
C HIS A 63 23.18 -19.37 1.81
N CYS A 64 21.89 -19.13 1.59
CA CYS A 64 20.97 -20.15 1.08
C CYS A 64 20.74 -20.08 -0.44
N ALA A 65 21.36 -19.13 -1.15
CA ALA A 65 21.14 -18.94 -2.58
C ALA A 65 21.47 -20.17 -3.43
N ASP A 66 22.55 -20.87 -3.10
CA ASP A 66 23.03 -22.04 -3.84
C ASP A 66 22.35 -23.35 -3.39
N HIS A 67 21.49 -23.31 -2.38
CA HIS A 67 20.70 -24.45 -1.94
C HIS A 67 19.36 -24.51 -2.68
N ALA A 68 19.31 -25.24 -3.80
CA ALA A 68 18.14 -25.28 -4.69
C ALA A 68 16.83 -25.56 -3.97
N ASP A 69 16.81 -26.52 -3.02
CA ASP A 69 15.60 -26.88 -2.25
C ASP A 69 15.15 -25.75 -1.31
N LEU A 70 16.08 -24.99 -0.75
CA LEU A 70 15.76 -23.87 0.13
C LEU A 70 15.36 -22.63 -0.68
N ALA A 71 16.08 -22.34 -1.76
CA ALA A 71 15.84 -21.19 -2.63
C ALA A 71 14.47 -21.26 -3.35
N ASN A 72 13.97 -22.46 -3.64
CA ASN A 72 12.64 -22.64 -4.24
C ASN A 72 11.47 -22.47 -3.26
N ARG A 73 11.71 -22.43 -1.97
CA ARG A 73 10.62 -22.27 -0.97
C ARG A 73 9.99 -20.88 -1.03
N SER A 74 8.68 -20.83 -0.85
CA SER A 74 7.95 -19.56 -0.79
C SER A 74 8.46 -18.63 0.31
N THR A 75 8.88 -19.20 1.45
CA THR A 75 9.47 -18.42 2.55
C THR A 75 10.82 -17.80 2.20
N TYR A 76 11.67 -18.45 1.40
CA TYR A 76 12.90 -17.85 0.90
C TYR A 76 12.60 -16.72 -0.11
N LYS A 77 11.70 -16.98 -1.05
CA LYS A 77 11.25 -15.97 -2.03
C LYS A 77 10.70 -14.73 -1.33
N ALA A 78 9.95 -14.92 -0.23
CA ALA A 78 9.48 -13.80 0.60
C ALA A 78 10.63 -13.01 1.23
N LEU A 79 11.74 -13.65 1.67
CA LEU A 79 12.92 -12.93 2.16
C LEU A 79 13.52 -12.04 1.08
N VAL A 80 13.69 -12.58 -0.13
CA VAL A 80 14.23 -11.85 -1.28
C VAL A 80 13.36 -10.65 -1.62
N THR A 81 12.04 -10.85 -1.68
CA THR A 81 11.07 -9.78 -1.93
C THR A 81 11.16 -8.69 -0.86
N ILE A 82 11.12 -9.05 0.41
CA ILE A 82 11.21 -8.10 1.54
C ILE A 82 12.53 -7.32 1.47
N PHE A 83 13.65 -7.99 1.18
CA PHE A 83 14.94 -7.31 1.06
C PHE A 83 14.91 -6.27 -0.07
N GLY A 84 14.46 -6.63 -1.26
CA GLY A 84 14.36 -5.71 -2.39
C GLY A 84 13.43 -4.51 -2.14
N GLN A 85 12.34 -4.74 -1.41
CA GLN A 85 11.39 -3.67 -1.07
C GLN A 85 11.92 -2.73 0.01
N GLN A 86 12.57 -3.26 1.06
CA GLN A 86 12.88 -2.50 2.28
C GLN A 86 14.35 -2.11 2.43
N CYS A 87 15.26 -2.71 1.65
CA CYS A 87 16.69 -2.49 1.78
C CYS A 87 17.33 -2.11 0.44
N VAL A 88 18.52 -1.52 0.53
CA VAL A 88 19.42 -1.28 -0.60
C VAL A 88 20.86 -1.61 -0.20
N LEU A 89 21.70 -1.92 -1.20
CA LEU A 89 23.14 -2.03 -1.01
C LEU A 89 23.79 -0.71 -1.41
N SER A 90 24.52 -0.08 -0.47
CA SER A 90 25.27 1.13 -0.71
C SER A 90 26.72 0.92 -0.25
N GLY A 91 27.68 0.99 -1.19
CA GLY A 91 29.09 0.74 -0.88
C GLY A 91 29.33 -0.66 -0.26
N GLY A 92 28.57 -1.67 -0.68
CA GLY A 92 28.66 -3.04 -0.13
C GLY A 92 28.01 -3.23 1.24
N LYS A 93 27.41 -2.18 1.83
CA LYS A 93 26.68 -2.25 3.11
C LYS A 93 25.18 -2.30 2.87
N VAL A 94 24.48 -3.04 3.71
CA VAL A 94 23.01 -3.04 3.75
C VAL A 94 22.52 -1.76 4.40
N VAL A 95 21.59 -1.07 3.74
CA VAL A 95 20.95 0.15 4.27
C VAL A 95 19.45 -0.06 4.21
N VAL A 96 18.76 0.18 5.32
CA VAL A 96 17.29 0.15 5.39
C VAL A 96 16.74 1.43 4.76
N LYS A 97 15.78 1.31 3.84
CA LYS A 97 15.12 2.46 3.22
C LYS A 97 14.34 3.28 4.26
N ALA A 98 14.44 4.60 4.19
CA ALA A 98 13.75 5.50 5.11
C ALA A 98 12.21 5.47 4.91
N LYS A 99 11.78 5.31 3.65
CA LYS A 99 10.35 5.20 3.27
C LYS A 99 10.16 4.00 2.36
N THR A 100 9.05 3.32 2.52
CA THR A 100 8.61 2.18 1.68
C THR A 100 7.17 2.43 1.24
N GLY A 101 6.79 1.89 0.07
CA GLY A 101 5.42 1.97 -0.43
C GLY A 101 4.44 1.11 0.39
N GLY A 102 3.16 1.40 0.27
CA GLY A 102 2.09 0.61 0.89
C GLY A 102 1.96 -0.81 0.30
N ASP A 103 2.44 -1.01 -0.91
CA ASP A 103 2.52 -2.27 -1.65
C ASP A 103 3.59 -3.25 -1.13
N CYS A 104 4.44 -2.80 -0.18
CA CYS A 104 5.43 -3.67 0.43
C CYS A 104 4.77 -4.79 1.26
N VAL A 105 5.42 -5.95 1.31
CA VAL A 105 5.00 -7.07 2.15
C VAL A 105 4.88 -6.64 3.61
N GLN A 106 3.66 -6.62 4.12
CA GLN A 106 3.34 -6.27 5.51
C GLN A 106 3.36 -7.50 6.41
N ASN A 107 2.91 -8.63 5.88
CA ASN A 107 2.84 -9.91 6.61
C ASN A 107 3.47 -11.02 5.77
N PRO A 108 4.60 -11.63 6.21
CA PRO A 108 5.22 -12.74 5.47
C PRO A 108 4.35 -14.00 5.37
N SER A 109 3.28 -14.08 6.16
CA SER A 109 2.31 -15.19 6.10
C SER A 109 1.16 -14.92 5.13
N ASP A 110 1.03 -13.66 4.74
CA ASP A 110 0.05 -13.16 3.79
C ASP A 110 0.70 -12.03 2.98
N PRO A 111 1.53 -12.39 1.98
CA PRO A 111 2.32 -11.41 1.23
C PRO A 111 1.50 -10.44 0.39
N GLU A 112 0.26 -10.80 0.08
CA GLU A 112 -0.66 -10.00 -0.73
C GLU A 112 -1.37 -8.92 0.11
N ALA A 113 -1.43 -9.09 1.44
CA ALA A 113 -1.95 -8.05 2.33
C ALA A 113 -1.04 -6.83 2.30
N THR A 114 -1.53 -5.72 1.75
CA THR A 114 -0.83 -4.44 1.61
C THR A 114 -1.24 -3.46 2.70
N TYR A 115 -0.72 -2.25 2.67
CA TYR A 115 -1.03 -1.21 3.66
C TYR A 115 -1.46 0.08 2.96
N ASP A 116 -2.55 0.64 3.44
CA ASP A 116 -2.99 1.99 3.14
C ASP A 116 -3.07 2.83 4.41
N GLY A 117 -2.67 4.10 4.33
CA GLY A 117 -2.59 4.98 5.50
C GLY A 117 -3.95 5.30 6.16
N LYS A 118 -5.05 5.17 5.41
CA LYS A 118 -6.41 5.41 5.90
C LYS A 118 -7.14 4.10 6.22
N LYS A 119 -6.98 3.10 5.36
CA LYS A 119 -7.68 1.81 5.44
C LYS A 119 -6.98 0.79 6.36
N GLY A 120 -5.67 0.96 6.59
CA GLY A 120 -4.87 0.03 7.38
C GLY A 120 -4.26 -1.10 6.55
N GLN A 121 -3.89 -2.19 7.23
CA GLN A 121 -3.28 -3.36 6.62
C GLN A 121 -4.35 -4.39 6.22
N GLY A 122 -4.23 -4.95 5.02
CA GLY A 122 -5.06 -6.08 4.58
C GLY A 122 -5.62 -5.90 3.19
N TYR A 123 -6.93 -6.04 3.10
CA TYR A 123 -7.71 -6.02 1.87
C TYR A 123 -8.87 -5.06 2.00
N GLN A 124 -9.40 -4.68 0.87
CA GLN A 124 -10.67 -3.96 0.73
C GLN A 124 -11.59 -4.75 -0.21
N VAL A 125 -12.86 -4.46 -0.18
CA VAL A 125 -13.83 -5.00 -1.12
C VAL A 125 -14.68 -3.85 -1.66
N GLN A 126 -14.80 -3.78 -2.97
CA GLN A 126 -15.74 -2.91 -3.64
C GLN A 126 -17.02 -3.70 -3.90
N ILE A 127 -18.16 -3.11 -3.64
CA ILE A 127 -19.46 -3.78 -3.72
C ILE A 127 -20.35 -2.98 -4.66
N ALA A 128 -20.97 -3.67 -5.64
CA ALA A 128 -22.08 -3.15 -6.40
C ALA A 128 -23.38 -3.72 -5.85
N GLU A 129 -24.37 -2.84 -5.68
CA GLU A 129 -25.70 -3.22 -5.20
C GLU A 129 -26.78 -2.55 -6.03
N THR A 130 -27.97 -3.09 -6.01
CA THR A 130 -29.14 -2.45 -6.62
C THR A 130 -29.47 -1.19 -5.84
N CYS A 131 -29.89 -0.10 -6.55
CA CYS A 131 -30.26 1.16 -5.92
C CYS A 131 -31.57 1.74 -6.51
N VAL A 132 -32.46 0.88 -6.98
CA VAL A 132 -33.73 1.33 -7.59
C VAL A 132 -34.65 1.91 -6.51
N PRO A 133 -35.12 3.16 -6.69
CA PRO A 133 -36.10 3.73 -5.79
C PRO A 133 -37.39 2.89 -5.71
N GLY A 134 -37.84 2.61 -4.50
CA GLY A 134 -39.04 1.80 -4.27
C GLY A 134 -38.80 0.30 -4.07
N ASN A 135 -37.55 -0.19 -4.16
CA ASN A 135 -37.21 -1.53 -3.72
C ASN A 135 -37.12 -1.58 -2.20
N ASP A 136 -37.83 -2.51 -1.59
CA ASP A 136 -37.76 -2.76 -0.14
C ASP A 136 -36.42 -3.39 0.28
N VAL A 137 -35.74 -4.05 -0.66
CA VAL A 137 -34.47 -4.76 -0.40
C VAL A 137 -33.49 -4.42 -1.51
N GLN A 138 -32.27 -4.01 -1.12
CA GLN A 138 -31.14 -3.87 -2.02
C GLN A 138 -30.32 -5.15 -2.01
N LEU A 139 -29.86 -5.56 -3.20
CA LEU A 139 -29.13 -6.80 -3.41
C LEU A 139 -27.70 -6.51 -3.87
N ILE A 140 -26.72 -7.16 -3.26
CA ILE A 140 -25.35 -7.14 -3.77
C ILE A 140 -25.34 -7.94 -5.09
N THR A 141 -24.94 -7.28 -6.16
CA THR A 141 -24.89 -7.84 -7.51
C THR A 141 -23.49 -8.28 -7.93
N ALA A 142 -22.46 -7.63 -7.38
CA ALA A 142 -21.06 -8.02 -7.55
C ALA A 142 -20.21 -7.58 -6.37
N ALA A 143 -19.07 -8.25 -6.17
CA ALA A 143 -18.09 -7.89 -5.15
C ALA A 143 -16.69 -8.11 -5.70
N GLN A 144 -15.84 -7.07 -5.66
CA GLN A 144 -14.47 -7.09 -6.15
C GLN A 144 -13.50 -6.93 -4.99
N PRO A 145 -12.81 -8.01 -4.55
CA PRO A 145 -11.75 -7.89 -3.57
C PRO A 145 -10.50 -7.25 -4.20
N GLN A 146 -9.84 -6.41 -3.42
CA GLN A 146 -8.60 -5.73 -3.78
C GLN A 146 -7.66 -5.72 -2.60
N THR A 147 -6.37 -5.47 -2.84
CA THR A 147 -5.42 -5.20 -1.75
C THR A 147 -5.66 -3.81 -1.16
N ALA A 148 -5.28 -3.58 0.10
CA ALA A 148 -5.58 -2.31 0.78
C ALA A 148 -4.96 -1.08 0.08
N SER A 149 -3.77 -1.22 -0.53
CA SER A 149 -3.08 -0.12 -1.23
C SER A 149 -3.57 0.12 -2.66
N GLU A 150 -4.46 -0.73 -3.17
CA GLU A 150 -4.98 -0.60 -4.52
C GLU A 150 -5.96 0.56 -4.62
N SER A 151 -5.93 1.26 -5.75
CA SER A 151 -6.88 2.35 -6.02
C SER A 151 -8.28 1.82 -6.22
N ASP A 152 -9.26 2.49 -5.63
CA ASP A 152 -10.68 2.16 -5.79
C ASP A 152 -11.10 2.19 -7.27
N ALA A 153 -10.53 3.10 -8.06
CA ALA A 153 -10.78 3.21 -9.50
C ALA A 153 -10.52 1.90 -10.28
N HIS A 154 -9.57 1.09 -9.83
CA HIS A 154 -9.23 -0.17 -10.51
C HIS A 154 -10.30 -1.25 -10.37
N ALA A 155 -11.31 -1.05 -9.52
CA ALA A 155 -12.39 -2.01 -9.35
C ALA A 155 -13.45 -1.96 -10.47
N VAL A 156 -13.58 -0.85 -11.18
CA VAL A 156 -14.70 -0.64 -12.13
C VAL A 156 -14.69 -1.68 -13.24
N THR A 157 -13.58 -1.83 -13.96
CA THR A 157 -13.50 -2.79 -15.07
C THR A 157 -13.73 -4.23 -14.61
N PRO A 158 -13.06 -4.77 -13.56
CA PRO A 158 -13.35 -6.10 -13.05
C PRO A 158 -14.79 -6.28 -12.56
N MET A 159 -15.41 -5.23 -12.01
CA MET A 159 -16.79 -5.24 -11.57
C MET A 159 -17.74 -5.37 -12.76
N LEU A 160 -17.52 -4.59 -13.81
CA LEU A 160 -18.28 -4.66 -15.05
C LEU A 160 -18.14 -6.05 -15.70
N ASP A 161 -16.94 -6.63 -15.71
CA ASP A 161 -16.71 -7.98 -16.23
C ASP A 161 -17.50 -9.05 -15.46
N GLN A 162 -17.57 -8.94 -14.13
CA GLN A 162 -18.38 -9.84 -13.31
C GLN A 162 -19.87 -9.70 -13.60
N LEU A 163 -20.35 -8.46 -13.72
CA LEU A 163 -21.77 -8.19 -14.04
C LEU A 163 -22.13 -8.69 -15.42
N GLU A 164 -21.26 -8.49 -16.42
CA GLU A 164 -21.45 -8.96 -17.79
C GLU A 164 -21.52 -10.48 -17.86
N GLN A 165 -20.56 -11.19 -17.24
CA GLN A 165 -20.53 -12.65 -17.16
C GLN A 165 -21.77 -13.22 -16.48
N ALA A 166 -22.31 -12.49 -15.49
CA ALA A 166 -23.53 -12.88 -14.80
C ALA A 166 -24.82 -12.50 -15.57
N GLY A 167 -24.74 -11.80 -16.72
CA GLY A 167 -25.88 -11.27 -17.46
C GLY A 167 -26.66 -10.22 -16.66
N ARG A 168 -25.95 -9.38 -15.89
CA ARG A 168 -26.54 -8.40 -14.97
C ARG A 168 -25.96 -6.99 -15.15
N LEU A 169 -25.43 -6.68 -16.33
CA LEU A 169 -25.01 -5.30 -16.64
C LEU A 169 -26.18 -4.35 -16.42
N PRO A 170 -26.01 -3.28 -15.63
CA PRO A 170 -27.04 -2.26 -15.48
C PRO A 170 -27.02 -1.30 -16.68
N GLU A 171 -28.11 -0.58 -16.90
CA GLU A 171 -28.13 0.56 -17.81
C GLU A 171 -27.35 1.74 -17.24
N GLU A 172 -27.42 1.92 -15.91
CA GLU A 172 -26.76 3.00 -15.18
C GLU A 172 -26.04 2.43 -13.94
N LEU A 173 -24.77 2.84 -13.73
CA LEU A 173 -23.95 2.50 -12.55
C LEU A 173 -23.58 3.78 -11.81
N LEU A 174 -24.14 3.97 -10.61
CA LEU A 174 -23.84 5.12 -9.76
C LEU A 174 -22.57 4.88 -8.96
N ALA A 175 -21.67 5.84 -8.97
CA ALA A 175 -20.39 5.74 -8.24
C ALA A 175 -19.95 7.10 -7.69
N ASP A 176 -19.01 7.10 -6.74
CA ASP A 176 -18.39 8.33 -6.27
C ASP A 176 -17.25 8.79 -7.20
N THR A 177 -16.67 9.95 -6.87
CA THR A 177 -15.59 10.57 -7.66
C THR A 177 -14.38 9.68 -7.87
N ALA A 178 -14.09 8.73 -6.96
CA ALA A 178 -12.93 7.87 -7.06
C ALA A 178 -13.02 6.91 -8.26
N TYR A 179 -14.23 6.59 -8.71
CA TYR A 179 -14.49 5.61 -9.77
C TYR A 179 -14.74 6.23 -11.15
N THR A 180 -15.11 7.52 -11.21
CA THR A 180 -15.61 8.19 -12.43
C THR A 180 -14.48 8.82 -13.27
N GLY A 181 -13.28 8.27 -13.22
CA GLY A 181 -12.18 8.65 -14.10
C GLY A 181 -12.46 8.31 -15.56
N ASP A 182 -11.84 9.04 -16.47
CA ASP A 182 -12.11 8.97 -17.93
C ASP A 182 -11.99 7.56 -18.49
N GLU A 183 -10.98 6.79 -18.09
CA GLU A 183 -10.78 5.40 -18.50
C GLU A 183 -11.96 4.50 -18.09
N ASN A 184 -12.49 4.69 -16.88
CA ASN A 184 -13.60 3.92 -16.35
C ASN A 184 -14.92 4.27 -17.06
N VAL A 185 -15.14 5.57 -17.34
CA VAL A 185 -16.31 6.02 -18.12
C VAL A 185 -16.30 5.41 -19.52
N GLN A 186 -15.14 5.39 -20.18
CA GLN A 186 -14.98 4.77 -21.49
C GLN A 186 -15.17 3.25 -21.45
N ALA A 187 -14.65 2.58 -20.41
CA ALA A 187 -14.81 1.14 -20.24
C ALA A 187 -16.27 0.73 -19.97
N ALA A 188 -17.01 1.55 -19.24
CA ALA A 188 -18.45 1.36 -19.02
C ALA A 188 -19.25 1.61 -20.30
N ALA A 189 -19.00 2.71 -21.00
CA ALA A 189 -19.67 3.06 -22.27
C ALA A 189 -19.45 2.00 -23.36
N ALA A 190 -18.28 1.37 -23.41
CA ALA A 190 -18.01 0.26 -24.33
C ALA A 190 -18.89 -0.99 -24.08
N ARG A 191 -19.59 -1.05 -22.96
CA ARG A 191 -20.53 -2.10 -22.55
C ARG A 191 -21.98 -1.60 -22.49
N ASP A 192 -22.26 -0.44 -23.09
CA ASP A 192 -23.56 0.23 -23.02
C ASP A 192 -24.03 0.53 -21.59
N VAL A 193 -23.08 0.78 -20.65
CA VAL A 193 -23.35 1.17 -19.26
C VAL A 193 -23.05 2.65 -19.09
N ASP A 194 -23.97 3.43 -18.55
CA ASP A 194 -23.74 4.82 -18.14
C ASP A 194 -23.15 4.87 -16.72
N LEU A 195 -21.86 5.22 -16.60
CA LEU A 195 -21.19 5.39 -15.31
C LEU A 195 -21.40 6.82 -14.79
N VAL A 196 -22.31 6.99 -13.87
CA VAL A 196 -22.77 8.28 -13.33
C VAL A 196 -22.14 8.57 -11.98
N GLY A 197 -21.56 9.76 -11.86
CA GLY A 197 -21.01 10.26 -10.60
C GLY A 197 -20.31 11.60 -10.76
N PRO A 198 -19.77 12.18 -9.67
CA PRO A 198 -19.07 13.45 -9.74
C PRO A 198 -17.80 13.34 -10.58
N VAL A 199 -17.54 14.31 -11.45
CA VAL A 199 -16.37 14.34 -12.33
C VAL A 199 -15.12 14.64 -11.48
N PRO A 200 -14.06 13.80 -11.56
CA PRO A 200 -12.80 14.08 -10.88
C PRO A 200 -12.19 15.42 -11.32
N GLY A 201 -11.67 16.19 -10.37
CA GLY A 201 -11.03 17.48 -10.66
C GLY A 201 -12.00 18.63 -10.96
N ARG A 202 -13.33 18.38 -10.96
CA ARG A 202 -14.28 19.50 -11.04
C ARG A 202 -14.20 20.31 -9.74
N THR A 203 -13.71 21.53 -9.84
CA THR A 203 -13.83 22.49 -8.74
C THR A 203 -15.31 22.73 -8.48
N PRO A 204 -15.82 22.57 -7.26
CA PRO A 204 -17.18 22.95 -6.96
C PRO A 204 -17.44 24.38 -7.44
N GLU A 205 -18.63 24.69 -7.94
CA GLU A 205 -19.03 26.07 -8.20
C GLU A 205 -18.86 26.84 -6.88
N VAL A 206 -17.81 27.66 -6.85
CA VAL A 206 -17.50 28.43 -5.66
C VAL A 206 -18.53 29.56 -5.63
N SER A 207 -19.27 29.68 -4.52
CA SER A 207 -20.16 30.81 -4.30
C SER A 207 -19.37 32.10 -4.54
N PRO A 208 -19.96 33.14 -5.17
CA PRO A 208 -19.28 34.42 -5.35
C PRO A 208 -18.76 35.05 -4.06
N GLU A 209 -19.26 34.61 -2.91
CA GLU A 209 -18.82 35.04 -1.58
C GLU A 209 -17.67 34.22 -1.01
N THR A 210 -17.27 33.10 -1.66
CA THR A 210 -16.19 32.24 -1.21
C THR A 210 -14.88 32.70 -1.79
N LEU A 211 -13.94 33.08 -0.94
CA LEU A 211 -12.60 33.45 -1.36
C LEU A 211 -11.86 32.24 -1.92
N THR A 212 -11.22 32.43 -3.06
CA THR A 212 -10.34 31.45 -3.72
C THR A 212 -8.89 31.90 -3.60
N VAL A 213 -7.95 31.04 -3.95
CA VAL A 213 -6.50 31.37 -3.96
C VAL A 213 -6.20 32.55 -4.89
N ASP A 214 -7.00 32.77 -5.93
CA ASP A 214 -6.81 33.85 -6.91
C ASP A 214 -7.25 35.23 -6.36
N ASP A 215 -8.00 35.25 -5.27
CA ASP A 215 -8.39 36.49 -4.58
C ASP A 215 -7.27 37.05 -3.68
N PHE A 216 -6.18 36.25 -3.45
CA PHE A 216 -5.06 36.67 -2.62
C PHE A 216 -3.91 37.21 -3.47
N ALA A 217 -3.33 38.31 -3.00
CA ALA A 217 -2.10 38.84 -3.62
C ALA A 217 -0.95 37.85 -3.37
N ARG A 218 -0.23 37.48 -4.44
CA ARG A 218 0.89 36.53 -4.40
C ARG A 218 2.14 37.15 -5.03
N ASP A 219 3.29 36.87 -4.45
CA ASP A 219 4.59 37.14 -5.05
C ASP A 219 4.76 36.26 -6.31
N GLU A 220 4.93 36.89 -7.48
CA GLU A 220 5.03 36.19 -8.78
C GLU A 220 6.24 35.24 -8.85
N ARG A 221 7.31 35.52 -8.12
CA ARG A 221 8.54 34.75 -8.15
C ARG A 221 8.52 33.56 -7.22
N THR A 222 7.92 33.71 -6.03
CA THR A 222 7.93 32.66 -4.96
C THR A 222 6.61 31.90 -4.88
N GLY A 223 5.52 32.47 -5.41
CA GLY A 223 4.16 31.96 -5.31
C GLY A 223 3.57 32.09 -3.89
N MET A 224 4.28 32.74 -2.97
CA MET A 224 3.81 32.92 -1.60
C MET A 224 2.75 34.01 -1.51
N ILE A 225 1.84 33.89 -0.54
CA ILE A 225 0.78 34.87 -0.30
C ILE A 225 1.38 36.09 0.39
N ASP A 226 1.20 37.27 -0.22
CA ASP A 226 1.63 38.57 0.31
C ASP A 226 0.52 39.25 1.13
N ALA A 227 -0.73 39.15 0.66
CA ALA A 227 -1.86 39.74 1.34
C ALA A 227 -3.18 39.03 1.05
N CYS A 228 -4.11 39.08 2.01
CA CYS A 228 -5.51 38.68 1.79
C CYS A 228 -6.26 39.77 0.99
N PRO A 229 -7.49 39.51 0.47
CA PRO A 229 -8.29 40.50 -0.26
C PRO A 229 -8.59 41.79 0.53
N ALA A 230 -8.52 41.75 1.86
CA ALA A 230 -8.64 42.92 2.73
C ALA A 230 -7.33 43.67 2.97
N GLY A 231 -6.24 43.24 2.32
CA GLY A 231 -4.91 43.92 2.36
C GLY A 231 -4.06 43.53 3.59
N HIS A 232 -4.44 42.53 4.37
CA HIS A 232 -3.66 42.09 5.53
C HIS A 232 -2.59 41.07 5.11
N ALA A 233 -1.35 41.31 5.56
CA ALA A 233 -0.25 40.34 5.37
C ALA A 233 -0.46 39.09 6.21
N PRO A 234 0.00 37.89 5.76
CA PRO A 234 -0.09 36.65 6.52
C PRO A 234 0.79 36.71 7.77
N THR A 235 0.31 36.12 8.87
CA THR A 235 1.10 35.99 10.11
C THR A 235 2.21 34.94 9.99
N SER A 236 2.03 33.96 9.13
CA SER A 236 3.04 32.97 8.75
C SER A 236 2.74 32.42 7.37
N CYS A 237 3.76 32.11 6.60
CA CYS A 237 3.64 31.46 5.30
C CYS A 237 4.76 30.43 5.18
N THR A 238 4.44 29.15 5.03
CA THR A 238 5.41 28.08 4.82
C THR A 238 5.19 27.46 3.45
N ARG A 239 6.25 27.11 2.78
CA ARG A 239 6.21 26.35 1.53
C ARG A 239 6.33 24.89 1.89
N ASP A 240 5.40 24.06 1.46
CA ASP A 240 5.57 22.62 1.54
C ASP A 240 6.74 22.24 0.62
N ALA A 241 7.70 21.49 1.16
CA ALA A 241 8.78 20.94 0.36
C ALA A 241 8.21 19.81 -0.51
N GLU A 242 8.30 19.97 -1.84
CA GLU A 242 8.03 18.91 -2.81
C GLU A 242 8.99 17.71 -2.64
#